data_1339c3848183b97874ade1b333d86bcd
#
_entry.id   1339c3848183b97874ade1b333d86bcd
#
_cell.length_a   1.000
_cell.length_b   1.000
_cell.length_c   1.000
_cell.angle_alpha   90.00
_cell.angle_beta   90.00
_cell.angle_gamma   90.00
#
_symmetry.space_group_name_H-M   'P 1'
#
loop_
_entity.id
_entity.type
_entity.pdbx_description
1 polymer ?
#
loop_
_entity_poly.entity_id
_entity_poly.type
_entity_poly.pdbx_seq_one_letter_code
_entity_poly.pdbx_strand_id
1 'polypeptide(L)'
;MSALTLFGVLAVTAMLAFYALEARSRMFVLMFAAACAASSLYGFLQGAWPFGVVEAIWTAVAVKRWHQRPVLRSAMESEPIACDMSALSRDERQRYDTLRARVLAAVESVTATAESFQFRLGSAVTAQDVAEWMSLEHRCCPFLTIALTIRSDHTSVELGGSAAIKDFLREEFSTVLD
;
A
#
# COMPACT_ATOMS: atom_id res chain seq x y z
N MET A 1 18.97 41.51 -8.65
CA MET A 1 18.24 40.35 -9.24
C MET A 1 17.03 40.91 -9.96
N SER A 2 16.77 40.50 -11.21
CA SER A 2 15.52 40.92 -11.88
C SER A 2 14.31 40.25 -11.23
N ALA A 3 13.12 40.90 -11.31
CA ALA A 3 11.90 40.30 -10.81
C ALA A 3 11.61 38.93 -11.44
N LEU A 4 11.99 38.74 -12.71
CA LEU A 4 11.86 37.48 -13.43
C LEU A 4 12.78 36.39 -12.86
N THR A 5 14.03 36.72 -12.51
CA THR A 5 14.96 35.78 -11.86
C THR A 5 14.43 35.34 -10.50
N LEU A 6 13.90 36.26 -9.70
CA LEU A 6 13.31 35.93 -8.40
C LEU A 6 12.10 35.01 -8.56
N PHE A 7 11.22 35.28 -9.52
CA PHE A 7 10.07 34.42 -9.85
C PHE A 7 10.53 32.99 -10.21
N GLY A 8 11.54 32.83 -11.07
CA GLY A 8 12.07 31.52 -11.45
C GLY A 8 12.64 30.75 -10.28
N VAL A 9 13.44 31.41 -9.41
CA VAL A 9 13.99 30.77 -8.21
C VAL A 9 12.89 30.28 -7.28
N LEU A 10 11.86 31.09 -7.05
CA LEU A 10 10.72 30.69 -6.20
C LEU A 10 9.93 29.53 -6.81
N ALA A 11 9.69 29.54 -8.13
CA ALA A 11 8.95 28.47 -8.82
C ALA A 11 9.69 27.12 -8.72
N VAL A 12 11.00 27.10 -9.00
CA VAL A 12 11.82 25.88 -8.93
C VAL A 12 11.97 25.39 -7.49
N THR A 13 12.15 26.29 -6.52
CA THR A 13 12.24 25.92 -5.10
C THR A 13 10.92 25.32 -4.60
N ALA A 14 9.78 25.91 -4.96
CA ALA A 14 8.46 25.41 -4.63
C ALA A 14 8.23 24.03 -5.26
N MET A 15 8.63 23.81 -6.51
CA MET A 15 8.56 22.52 -7.20
C MET A 15 9.31 21.45 -6.42
N LEU A 16 10.55 21.71 -6.00
CA LEU A 16 11.37 20.77 -5.22
C LEU A 16 10.72 20.46 -3.86
N ALA A 17 10.23 21.47 -3.16
CA ALA A 17 9.56 21.29 -1.86
C ALA A 17 8.30 20.44 -1.98
N PHE A 18 7.45 20.71 -2.96
CA PHE A 18 6.21 19.95 -3.15
C PHE A 18 6.46 18.50 -3.63
N TYR A 19 7.50 18.29 -4.42
CA TYR A 19 7.95 16.95 -4.77
C TYR A 19 8.40 16.15 -3.55
N ALA A 20 9.20 16.75 -2.67
CA ALA A 20 9.66 16.10 -1.44
C ALA A 20 8.50 15.76 -0.47
N LEU A 21 7.41 16.54 -0.50
CA LEU A 21 6.24 16.35 0.36
C LEU A 21 5.12 15.51 -0.29
N GLU A 22 5.32 15.07 -1.52
CA GLU A 22 4.30 14.37 -2.30
C GLU A 22 3.72 13.11 -1.61
N ALA A 23 4.58 12.37 -0.88
CA ALA A 23 4.17 11.17 -0.15
C ALA A 23 3.20 11.48 1.01
N ARG A 24 3.21 12.73 1.52
CA ARG A 24 2.45 13.13 2.71
C ARG A 24 0.98 13.43 2.41
N SER A 25 0.66 13.94 1.22
CA SER A 25 -0.71 14.27 0.85
C SER A 25 -0.88 14.41 -0.66
N ARG A 26 -2.03 13.96 -1.17
CA ARG A 26 -2.47 14.14 -2.56
C ARG A 26 -2.42 15.59 -3.04
N MET A 27 -2.66 16.55 -2.14
CA MET A 27 -2.63 17.98 -2.46
C MET A 27 -1.24 18.43 -2.92
N PHE A 28 -0.16 17.85 -2.38
CA PHE A 28 1.20 18.19 -2.81
C PHE A 28 1.51 17.82 -4.26
N VAL A 29 0.87 16.79 -4.82
CA VAL A 29 0.97 16.45 -6.25
C VAL A 29 0.38 17.56 -7.12
N LEU A 30 -0.75 18.13 -6.71
CA LEU A 30 -1.38 19.26 -7.41
C LEU A 30 -0.55 20.54 -7.29
N MET A 31 0.00 20.79 -6.09
CA MET A 31 0.89 21.94 -5.85
C MET A 31 2.20 21.80 -6.65
N PHE A 32 2.73 20.59 -6.78
CA PHE A 32 3.87 20.28 -7.66
C PHE A 32 3.53 20.58 -9.13
N ALA A 33 2.36 20.17 -9.62
CA ALA A 33 1.92 20.46 -10.99
C ALA A 33 1.81 21.98 -11.23
N ALA A 34 1.28 22.74 -10.27
CA ALA A 34 1.20 24.20 -10.36
C ALA A 34 2.60 24.87 -10.39
N ALA A 35 3.56 24.36 -9.60
CA ALA A 35 4.94 24.83 -9.59
C ALA A 35 5.65 24.52 -10.91
N CYS A 36 5.45 23.33 -11.50
CA CYS A 36 5.96 23.01 -12.84
C CYS A 36 5.39 23.92 -13.92
N ALA A 37 4.08 24.25 -13.85
CA ALA A 37 3.47 25.22 -14.79
C ALA A 37 4.08 26.63 -14.66
N ALA A 38 4.35 27.09 -13.44
CA ALA A 38 5.04 28.36 -13.19
C ALA A 38 6.48 28.34 -13.71
N SER A 39 7.22 27.23 -13.53
CA SER A 39 8.57 27.03 -14.05
C SER A 39 8.59 26.98 -15.59
N SER A 40 7.58 26.35 -16.21
CA SER A 40 7.40 26.33 -17.65
C SER A 40 7.23 27.76 -18.21
N LEU A 41 6.35 28.55 -17.60
CA LEU A 41 6.14 29.97 -17.97
C LEU A 41 7.45 30.77 -17.85
N TYR A 42 8.19 30.60 -16.77
CA TYR A 42 9.50 31.22 -16.57
C TYR A 42 10.45 30.83 -17.70
N GLY A 43 10.55 29.56 -18.07
CA GLY A 43 11.42 29.06 -19.14
C GLY A 43 11.12 29.75 -20.48
N PHE A 44 9.85 29.87 -20.85
CA PHE A 44 9.46 30.58 -22.09
C PHE A 44 9.78 32.08 -22.04
N LEU A 45 9.52 32.76 -20.91
CA LEU A 45 9.82 34.18 -20.74
C LEU A 45 11.32 34.50 -20.76
N GLN A 46 12.17 33.53 -20.38
CA GLN A 46 13.63 33.66 -20.45
C GLN A 46 14.21 33.27 -21.83
N GLY A 47 13.38 32.80 -22.76
CA GLY A 47 13.83 32.28 -24.04
C GLY A 47 14.42 30.86 -23.96
N ALA A 48 14.41 30.22 -22.82
CA ALA A 48 14.82 28.83 -22.60
C ALA A 48 13.69 27.84 -22.95
N TRP A 49 13.22 27.88 -24.19
CA TRP A 49 12.05 27.12 -24.63
C TRP A 49 12.15 25.60 -24.41
N PRO A 50 13.33 24.92 -24.54
CA PRO A 50 13.43 23.49 -24.27
C PRO A 50 13.08 23.17 -22.79
N PHE A 51 13.54 24.00 -21.85
CA PHE A 51 13.19 23.88 -20.43
C PHE A 51 11.69 24.11 -20.21
N GLY A 52 11.12 25.15 -20.83
CA GLY A 52 9.69 25.43 -20.75
C GLY A 52 8.81 24.25 -21.22
N VAL A 53 9.21 23.56 -22.31
CA VAL A 53 8.50 22.40 -22.84
C VAL A 53 8.57 21.21 -21.85
N VAL A 54 9.75 20.91 -21.30
CA VAL A 54 9.92 19.82 -20.34
C VAL A 54 9.05 20.02 -19.10
N GLU A 55 9.02 21.24 -18.56
CA GLU A 55 8.18 21.57 -17.39
C GLU A 55 6.67 21.51 -17.71
N ALA A 56 6.25 21.86 -18.93
CA ALA A 56 4.89 21.67 -19.37
C ALA A 56 4.48 20.19 -19.43
N ILE A 57 5.38 19.31 -19.89
CA ILE A 57 5.16 17.86 -19.89
C ILE A 57 5.05 17.33 -18.45
N TRP A 58 5.93 17.77 -17.55
CA TRP A 58 5.84 17.39 -16.13
C TRP A 58 4.53 17.83 -15.48
N THR A 59 4.05 19.03 -15.82
CA THR A 59 2.73 19.53 -15.40
C THR A 59 1.63 18.55 -15.83
N ALA A 60 1.60 18.17 -17.10
CA ALA A 60 0.61 17.23 -17.64
C ALA A 60 0.69 15.84 -16.96
N VAL A 61 1.90 15.33 -16.75
CA VAL A 61 2.14 14.05 -16.05
C VAL A 61 1.65 14.12 -14.61
N ALA A 62 1.95 15.19 -13.88
CA ALA A 62 1.54 15.36 -12.49
C ALA A 62 0.00 15.48 -12.35
N VAL A 63 -0.66 16.22 -13.25
CA VAL A 63 -2.11 16.32 -13.30
C VAL A 63 -2.75 14.97 -13.61
N LYS A 64 -2.21 14.23 -14.60
CA LYS A 64 -2.66 12.86 -14.92
C LYS A 64 -2.53 11.93 -13.71
N ARG A 65 -1.39 11.95 -13.02
CA ARG A 65 -1.17 11.18 -11.77
C ARG A 65 -2.17 11.56 -10.67
N TRP A 66 -2.45 12.85 -10.53
CA TRP A 66 -3.44 13.30 -9.54
C TRP A 66 -4.84 12.76 -9.83
N HIS A 67 -5.25 12.73 -11.12
CA HIS A 67 -6.52 12.15 -11.53
C HIS A 67 -6.55 10.61 -11.38
N GLN A 68 -5.45 9.92 -11.65
CA GLN A 68 -5.39 8.45 -11.62
C GLN A 68 -5.31 7.87 -10.19
N ARG A 69 -4.77 8.61 -9.21
CA ARG A 69 -4.67 8.13 -7.82
C ARG A 69 -6.01 7.75 -7.16
N PRO A 70 -7.16 8.43 -7.39
CA PRO A 70 -8.43 7.95 -6.85
C PRO A 70 -8.92 6.68 -7.52
N VAL A 71 -8.64 6.49 -8.82
CA VAL A 71 -9.04 5.28 -9.56
C VAL A 71 -8.28 4.05 -9.06
N LEU A 72 -6.98 4.16 -8.80
CA LEU A 72 -6.19 3.06 -8.24
C LEU A 72 -6.60 2.75 -6.79
N ARG A 73 -6.91 3.75 -5.98
CA ARG A 73 -7.39 3.54 -4.60
C ARG A 73 -8.80 2.96 -4.59
N SER A 74 -9.71 3.44 -5.42
CA SER A 74 -11.06 2.87 -5.59
C SER A 74 -11.03 1.49 -6.23
N ALA A 75 -10.08 1.19 -7.11
CA ALA A 75 -9.93 -0.15 -7.67
C ALA A 75 -9.40 -1.14 -6.62
N MET A 76 -8.50 -0.71 -5.73
CA MET A 76 -8.05 -1.51 -4.58
C MET A 76 -9.11 -1.62 -3.47
N GLU A 77 -9.99 -0.60 -3.31
CA GLU A 77 -11.14 -0.64 -2.39
C GLU A 77 -12.37 -1.34 -2.97
N SER A 78 -12.37 -1.61 -4.29
CA SER A 78 -13.49 -2.25 -5.01
C SER A 78 -13.20 -3.69 -5.43
N GLU A 79 -12.01 -4.25 -5.13
CA GLU A 79 -11.84 -5.70 -5.22
C GLU A 79 -12.77 -6.35 -4.20
N PRO A 80 -13.58 -7.34 -4.62
CA PRO A 80 -14.41 -8.05 -3.67
C PRO A 80 -13.51 -8.63 -2.59
N ILE A 81 -13.79 -8.28 -1.32
CA ILE A 81 -13.09 -8.86 -0.16
C ILE A 81 -13.61 -10.30 -0.05
N ALA A 82 -13.05 -11.17 -0.86
CA ALA A 82 -13.35 -12.59 -0.90
C ALA A 82 -12.11 -13.36 -1.35
N CYS A 83 -11.82 -14.45 -0.69
CA CYS A 83 -10.70 -15.31 -1.05
C CYS A 83 -10.99 -16.04 -2.36
N ASP A 84 -10.12 -15.89 -3.35
CA ASP A 84 -10.18 -16.61 -4.62
C ASP A 84 -9.41 -17.93 -4.54
N MET A 85 -10.08 -18.98 -4.09
CA MET A 85 -9.49 -20.32 -4.01
C MET A 85 -9.13 -20.90 -5.39
N SER A 86 -9.61 -20.29 -6.50
CA SER A 86 -9.23 -20.74 -7.86
C SER A 86 -7.78 -20.38 -8.22
N ALA A 87 -7.18 -19.42 -7.51
CA ALA A 87 -5.77 -19.06 -7.62
C ALA A 87 -4.80 -20.18 -7.18
N LEU A 88 -5.31 -21.20 -6.48
CA LEU A 88 -4.55 -22.37 -6.03
C LEU A 88 -4.91 -23.61 -6.85
N SER A 89 -3.92 -24.44 -7.20
CA SER A 89 -4.13 -25.76 -7.78
C SER A 89 -4.82 -26.70 -6.75
N ARG A 90 -5.28 -27.86 -7.21
CA ARG A 90 -5.93 -28.84 -6.32
C ARG A 90 -5.04 -29.27 -5.16
N ASP A 91 -3.76 -29.56 -5.45
CA ASP A 91 -2.81 -30.03 -4.43
C ASP A 91 -2.46 -28.89 -3.45
N GLU A 92 -2.31 -27.67 -3.95
CA GLU A 92 -2.07 -26.49 -3.11
C GLU A 92 -3.26 -26.18 -2.20
N ARG A 93 -4.51 -26.37 -2.65
CA ARG A 93 -5.70 -26.20 -1.78
C ARG A 93 -5.71 -27.21 -0.64
N GLN A 94 -5.44 -28.49 -0.95
CA GLN A 94 -5.36 -29.51 0.09
C GLN A 94 -4.24 -29.20 1.10
N ARG A 95 -3.10 -28.73 0.60
CA ARG A 95 -1.98 -28.28 1.45
C ARG A 95 -2.35 -27.08 2.29
N TYR A 96 -2.99 -26.09 1.69
CA TYR A 96 -3.51 -24.89 2.36
C TYR A 96 -4.47 -25.27 3.51
N ASP A 97 -5.46 -26.10 3.26
CA ASP A 97 -6.43 -26.53 4.27
C ASP A 97 -5.74 -27.23 5.45
N THR A 98 -4.75 -28.09 5.16
CA THR A 98 -3.98 -28.80 6.19
C THR A 98 -3.16 -27.82 7.03
N LEU A 99 -2.46 -26.88 6.39
CA LEU A 99 -1.63 -25.89 7.07
C LEU A 99 -2.48 -24.92 7.87
N ARG A 100 -3.59 -24.42 7.29
CA ARG A 100 -4.54 -23.53 7.96
C ARG A 100 -5.09 -24.17 9.25
N ALA A 101 -5.52 -25.42 9.18
CA ALA A 101 -6.03 -26.13 10.36
C ALA A 101 -4.95 -26.26 11.46
N ARG A 102 -3.69 -26.54 11.08
CA ARG A 102 -2.57 -26.64 12.05
C ARG A 102 -2.23 -25.29 12.65
N VAL A 103 -2.18 -24.22 11.85
CA VAL A 103 -1.88 -22.86 12.32
C VAL A 103 -2.96 -22.40 13.28
N LEU A 104 -4.25 -22.58 12.94
CA LEU A 104 -5.36 -22.18 13.79
C LEU A 104 -5.39 -22.97 15.10
N ALA A 105 -5.11 -24.27 15.07
CA ALA A 105 -5.03 -25.11 16.27
C ALA A 105 -3.83 -24.74 17.18
N ALA A 106 -2.82 -24.07 16.65
CA ALA A 106 -1.66 -23.62 17.41
C ALA A 106 -1.80 -22.19 17.98
N VAL A 107 -2.92 -21.50 17.75
CA VAL A 107 -3.14 -20.15 18.29
C VAL A 107 -3.31 -20.23 19.82
N GLU A 108 -2.46 -19.53 20.54
CA GLU A 108 -2.49 -19.42 22.00
C GLU A 108 -3.21 -18.15 22.49
N SER A 109 -3.08 -17.07 21.73
CA SER A 109 -3.76 -15.81 22.05
C SER A 109 -3.90 -14.94 20.81
N VAL A 110 -4.93 -14.07 20.82
CA VAL A 110 -5.17 -13.09 19.78
C VAL A 110 -5.21 -11.70 20.40
N THR A 111 -4.54 -10.75 19.74
CA THR A 111 -4.56 -9.34 20.12
C THR A 111 -5.09 -8.52 18.95
N ALA A 112 -6.19 -7.79 19.17
CA ALA A 112 -6.74 -6.89 18.17
C ALA A 112 -6.07 -5.51 18.25
N THR A 113 -5.64 -4.97 17.12
CA THR A 113 -5.20 -3.58 16.97
C THR A 113 -6.27 -2.74 16.24
N ALA A 114 -5.98 -1.49 15.91
CA ALA A 114 -6.90 -0.65 15.14
C ALA A 114 -7.19 -1.24 13.73
N GLU A 115 -6.17 -1.83 13.07
CA GLU A 115 -6.23 -2.22 11.66
C GLU A 115 -5.93 -3.71 11.41
N SER A 116 -5.60 -4.49 12.46
CA SER A 116 -5.17 -5.89 12.35
C SER A 116 -5.57 -6.75 13.52
N PHE A 117 -5.36 -8.07 13.36
CA PHE A 117 -5.34 -9.07 14.41
C PHE A 117 -3.96 -9.73 14.43
N GLN A 118 -3.37 -9.83 15.62
CA GLN A 118 -2.11 -10.52 15.86
C GLN A 118 -2.37 -11.84 16.57
N PHE A 119 -2.01 -12.93 15.93
CA PHE A 119 -2.14 -14.30 16.42
C PHE A 119 -0.80 -14.77 16.96
N ARG A 120 -0.71 -15.04 18.25
CA ARG A 120 0.46 -15.67 18.85
C ARG A 120 0.34 -17.18 18.73
N LEU A 121 1.38 -17.82 18.22
CA LEU A 121 1.39 -19.24 17.91
C LEU A 121 2.28 -20.00 18.90
N GLY A 122 1.82 -21.14 19.36
CA GLY A 122 2.57 -22.08 20.16
C GLY A 122 3.53 -22.94 19.35
N SER A 123 4.28 -23.79 20.02
CA SER A 123 5.33 -24.65 19.45
C SER A 123 4.81 -25.81 18.59
N ALA A 124 3.47 -25.99 18.49
CA ALA A 124 2.85 -27.07 17.71
C ALA A 124 2.97 -26.88 16.19
N VAL A 125 3.32 -25.68 15.74
CA VAL A 125 3.52 -25.34 14.34
C VAL A 125 4.90 -24.73 14.13
N THR A 126 5.57 -25.11 13.02
CA THR A 126 6.88 -24.55 12.70
C THR A 126 6.77 -23.22 11.96
N ALA A 127 7.76 -22.35 12.10
CA ALA A 127 7.79 -21.09 11.34
C ALA A 127 7.78 -21.34 9.82
N GLN A 128 8.31 -22.46 9.36
CA GLN A 128 8.28 -22.84 7.93
C GLN A 128 6.86 -23.18 7.48
N ASP A 129 6.08 -23.95 8.25
CA ASP A 129 4.69 -24.24 7.95
C ASP A 129 3.84 -22.97 7.90
N VAL A 130 4.09 -22.04 8.83
CA VAL A 130 3.42 -20.74 8.87
C VAL A 130 3.75 -19.91 7.63
N ALA A 131 5.02 -19.82 7.26
CA ALA A 131 5.45 -19.08 6.06
C ALA A 131 4.88 -19.65 4.77
N GLU A 132 4.80 -21.00 4.67
CA GLU A 132 4.18 -21.69 3.53
C GLU A 132 2.67 -21.37 3.48
N TRP A 133 1.96 -21.46 4.59
CA TRP A 133 0.56 -21.08 4.67
C TRP A 133 0.33 -19.62 4.25
N MET A 134 1.11 -18.68 4.78
CA MET A 134 1.01 -17.27 4.44
C MET A 134 1.23 -17.01 2.94
N SER A 135 2.14 -17.75 2.31
CA SER A 135 2.38 -17.65 0.86
C SER A 135 1.17 -18.08 0.04
N LEU A 136 0.47 -19.13 0.47
CA LEU A 136 -0.76 -19.60 -0.16
C LEU A 136 -1.93 -18.65 0.12
N GLU A 137 -2.06 -18.17 1.37
CA GLU A 137 -3.06 -17.19 1.80
C GLU A 137 -2.98 -15.91 0.96
N HIS A 138 -1.78 -15.35 0.79
CA HIS A 138 -1.58 -14.14 0.00
C HIS A 138 -1.94 -14.31 -1.48
N ARG A 139 -1.85 -15.53 -2.02
CA ARG A 139 -2.25 -15.81 -3.41
C ARG A 139 -3.76 -15.86 -3.58
N CYS A 140 -4.49 -16.40 -2.62
CA CYS A 140 -5.96 -16.44 -2.68
C CYS A 140 -6.64 -15.20 -2.09
N CYS A 141 -5.98 -14.48 -1.19
CA CYS A 141 -6.49 -13.28 -0.54
C CYS A 141 -5.48 -12.11 -0.66
N PRO A 142 -5.19 -11.59 -1.88
CA PRO A 142 -4.13 -10.60 -2.12
C PRO A 142 -4.39 -9.24 -1.45
N PHE A 143 -5.60 -9.00 -0.99
CA PHE A 143 -6.00 -7.79 -0.27
C PHE A 143 -5.52 -7.77 1.20
N LEU A 144 -5.07 -8.92 1.74
CA LEU A 144 -4.55 -9.00 3.10
C LEU A 144 -3.12 -8.46 3.21
N THR A 145 -2.88 -7.67 4.25
CA THR A 145 -1.53 -7.42 4.74
C THR A 145 -1.18 -8.53 5.72
N ILE A 146 -0.12 -9.28 5.43
CA ILE A 146 0.30 -10.42 6.25
C ILE A 146 1.73 -10.19 6.71
N ALA A 147 2.00 -10.30 8.02
CA ALA A 147 3.34 -10.22 8.58
C ALA A 147 3.62 -11.41 9.51
N LEU A 148 4.80 -12.01 9.35
CA LEU A 148 5.33 -13.05 10.25
C LEU A 148 6.42 -12.45 11.11
N THR A 149 6.28 -12.59 12.42
CA THR A 149 7.31 -12.21 13.38
C THR A 149 7.79 -13.44 14.13
N ILE A 150 9.09 -13.73 14.04
CA ILE A 150 9.74 -14.84 14.74
C ILE A 150 10.61 -14.23 15.81
N ARG A 151 10.35 -14.58 17.08
CA ARG A 151 11.14 -14.21 18.24
C ARG A 151 11.71 -15.47 18.88
N SER A 152 12.64 -15.29 19.80
CA SER A 152 13.24 -16.41 20.55
C SER A 152 12.25 -17.15 21.45
N ASP A 153 11.18 -16.48 21.87
CA ASP A 153 10.17 -16.97 22.82
C ASP A 153 8.83 -17.31 22.16
N HIS A 154 8.54 -16.80 20.94
CA HIS A 154 7.28 -17.08 20.22
C HIS A 154 7.35 -16.73 18.75
N THR A 155 6.41 -17.30 18.00
CA THR A 155 6.09 -16.91 16.62
C THR A 155 4.72 -16.23 16.61
N SER A 156 4.57 -15.16 15.86
CA SER A 156 3.28 -14.49 15.69
C SER A 156 3.01 -14.14 14.22
N VAL A 157 1.74 -14.23 13.84
CA VAL A 157 1.24 -13.79 12.53
C VAL A 157 0.31 -12.60 12.74
N GLU A 158 0.50 -11.57 11.95
CA GLU A 158 -0.40 -10.42 11.90
C GLU A 158 -1.14 -10.42 10.56
N LEU A 159 -2.47 -10.37 10.63
CA LEU A 159 -3.35 -10.23 9.48
C LEU A 159 -4.11 -8.91 9.60
N GLY A 160 -4.08 -8.09 8.55
CA GLY A 160 -4.70 -6.77 8.60
C GLY A 160 -4.97 -6.16 7.24
N GLY A 161 -5.42 -4.90 7.27
CA GLY A 161 -5.74 -4.12 6.10
C GLY A 161 -6.70 -2.98 6.42
N SER A 162 -7.56 -2.60 5.47
CA SER A 162 -8.59 -1.58 5.70
C SER A 162 -9.62 -2.01 6.75
N ALA A 163 -10.47 -1.07 7.21
CA ALA A 163 -11.54 -1.38 8.17
C ALA A 163 -12.47 -2.50 7.66
N ALA A 164 -12.80 -2.50 6.37
CA ALA A 164 -13.63 -3.54 5.76
C ALA A 164 -12.94 -4.92 5.76
N ILE A 165 -11.61 -4.96 5.56
CA ILE A 165 -10.81 -6.18 5.66
C ILE A 165 -10.79 -6.69 7.11
N LYS A 166 -10.69 -5.78 8.07
CA LYS A 166 -10.74 -6.17 9.49
C LYS A 166 -12.09 -6.78 9.89
N ASP A 167 -13.19 -6.27 9.36
CA ASP A 167 -14.53 -6.84 9.59
C ASP A 167 -14.66 -8.23 8.93
N PHE A 168 -14.14 -8.40 7.71
CA PHE A 168 -14.02 -9.69 7.04
C PHE A 168 -13.20 -10.70 7.88
N LEU A 169 -12.02 -10.30 8.39
CA LEU A 169 -11.20 -11.16 9.24
C LEU A 169 -11.91 -11.55 10.54
N ARG A 170 -12.71 -10.65 11.13
CA ARG A 170 -13.50 -10.94 12.33
C ARG A 170 -14.53 -12.05 12.08
N GLU A 171 -15.18 -12.02 10.92
CA GLU A 171 -16.15 -13.04 10.53
C GLU A 171 -15.47 -14.38 10.23
N GLU A 172 -14.39 -14.35 9.44
CA GLU A 172 -13.65 -15.54 9.00
C GLU A 172 -12.96 -16.29 10.15
N PHE A 173 -12.44 -15.56 11.14
CA PHE A 173 -11.72 -16.11 12.29
C PHE A 173 -12.55 -16.06 13.60
N SER A 174 -13.87 -15.92 13.52
CA SER A 174 -14.77 -15.83 14.70
C SER A 174 -14.54 -16.93 15.72
N THR A 175 -14.31 -18.18 15.26
CA THR A 175 -14.08 -19.34 16.13
C THR A 175 -12.80 -19.30 16.96
N VAL A 176 -11.88 -18.40 16.65
CA VAL A 176 -10.57 -18.23 17.32
C VAL A 176 -10.52 -16.90 18.07
N LEU A 177 -11.43 -15.97 17.74
CA LEU A 177 -11.51 -14.63 18.34
C LEU A 177 -12.44 -14.56 19.57
N ASP A 178 -13.30 -15.57 19.79
CA ASP A 178 -14.15 -15.78 20.97
C ASP A 178 -13.39 -16.58 22.04
#